data_532d8a5f9e2324d10277d941f25c7d03
#
_entry.id   532d8a5f9e2324d10277d941f25c7d03
#
_cell.length_a   1.000
_cell.length_b   1.000
_cell.length_c   1.000
_cell.angle_alpha   90.00
_cell.angle_beta   90.00
_cell.angle_gamma   90.00
#
_symmetry.space_group_name_H-M   'P 1'
#
loop_
_entity.id
_entity.type
_entity.pdbx_description
1 polymer ?
#
loop_
_entity_poly.entity_id
_entity_poly.type
_entity_poly.pdbx_seq_one_letter_code
_entity_poly.pdbx_strand_id
1 'polypeptide(L)'
;MKKEILKLLSSNPAVRETCVRLRSFYRRTRNKLEYESRYATQEKLILFESYKGRSYSCSPKAIYEEMIRDSRYDDYKKVWAFEDPECYRELAERKDTIVIRHRSKKYFRYAASAKYWVTNSRMLDEIQKKKDQIYIQCWHGTPLKRLGFDVKVHKGGAQEERELNREYEYDAMKYDYIISPSPFYTEKITSAFNLKALGKEHIFVEKGYPRNDFLYQYTEEQAEAIKRKLRIPQEKKVILYAPTWRDSMQEVGVGCTYSLGLDFAVLQEQFQEECVILFRTHYFIKNVIDLKQYEGFVIDVSEYGDINDLYIVSDLLMTDYSSVFFDYANLKRPIIYYMYDFEQYKNEMRDFYIDIDTLPGKIIKSEDELPGAIREAMEEFQYDENYRHFNEIYNPHSGENASRAVLETCIRS
;
A
#
# COMPACT_ATOMS: atom_id res chain seq x y z
N MET A 1 -17.79 -23.00 -30.45
CA MET A 1 -18.64 -23.68 -29.44
C MET A 1 -18.18 -23.44 -27.99
N LYS A 2 -17.00 -23.92 -27.52
CA LYS A 2 -16.55 -23.64 -26.11
C LYS A 2 -16.40 -22.16 -25.78
N LYS A 3 -15.83 -21.33 -26.68
CA LYS A 3 -15.69 -19.88 -26.48
C LYS A 3 -17.02 -19.13 -26.52
N GLU A 4 -17.96 -19.58 -27.33
CA GLU A 4 -19.29 -18.95 -27.45
C GLU A 4 -20.17 -19.28 -26.24
N ILE A 5 -20.12 -20.53 -25.76
CA ILE A 5 -20.79 -20.92 -24.52
C ILE A 5 -20.23 -20.14 -23.32
N LEU A 6 -18.91 -19.96 -23.23
CA LEU A 6 -18.29 -19.14 -22.21
C LEU A 6 -18.71 -17.65 -22.31
N LYS A 7 -18.87 -17.13 -23.53
CA LYS A 7 -19.32 -15.75 -23.77
C LYS A 7 -20.80 -15.57 -23.40
N LEU A 8 -21.66 -16.56 -23.72
CA LEU A 8 -23.07 -16.57 -23.31
C LEU A 8 -23.23 -16.72 -21.78
N LEU A 9 -22.44 -17.58 -21.15
CA LEU A 9 -22.45 -17.76 -19.69
C LEU A 9 -21.90 -16.52 -18.95
N SER A 10 -20.98 -15.76 -19.56
CA SER A 10 -20.46 -14.52 -18.97
C SER A 10 -21.38 -13.29 -19.17
N SER A 11 -22.31 -13.35 -20.10
CA SER A 11 -23.27 -12.25 -20.36
C SER A 11 -24.43 -12.18 -19.37
N ASN A 12 -24.69 -13.27 -18.64
CA ASN A 12 -25.73 -13.28 -17.60
C ASN A 12 -25.06 -13.10 -16.21
N PRO A 13 -25.30 -11.99 -15.50
CA PRO A 13 -24.67 -11.70 -14.21
C PRO A 13 -24.88 -12.80 -13.16
N ALA A 14 -26.10 -13.37 -13.08
CA ALA A 14 -26.40 -14.43 -12.11
C ALA A 14 -25.65 -15.74 -12.40
N VAL A 15 -25.51 -16.08 -13.69
CA VAL A 15 -24.73 -17.25 -14.11
C VAL A 15 -23.24 -17.05 -13.83
N ARG A 16 -22.74 -15.84 -14.11
CA ARG A 16 -21.36 -15.45 -13.82
C ARG A 16 -21.07 -15.56 -12.33
N GLU A 17 -21.92 -15.01 -11.47
CA GLU A 17 -21.80 -15.09 -10.02
C GLU A 17 -21.80 -16.54 -9.54
N THR A 18 -22.73 -17.37 -10.04
CA THR A 18 -22.78 -18.81 -9.69
C THR A 18 -21.49 -19.53 -10.09
N CYS A 19 -20.97 -19.28 -11.29
CA CYS A 19 -19.71 -19.87 -11.74
C CYS A 19 -18.51 -19.44 -10.87
N VAL A 20 -18.45 -18.17 -10.49
CA VAL A 20 -17.40 -17.64 -9.59
C VAL A 20 -17.49 -18.30 -8.22
N ARG A 21 -18.70 -18.44 -7.65
CA ARG A 21 -18.92 -19.12 -6.36
C ARG A 21 -18.51 -20.59 -6.40
N LEU A 22 -18.92 -21.33 -7.44
CA LEU A 22 -18.55 -22.74 -7.62
C LEU A 22 -17.04 -22.91 -7.77
N ARG A 23 -16.39 -22.03 -8.55
CA ARG A 23 -14.94 -22.03 -8.72
C ARG A 23 -14.21 -21.74 -7.40
N SER A 24 -14.69 -20.75 -6.64
CA SER A 24 -14.13 -20.41 -5.33
C SER A 24 -14.31 -21.57 -4.35
N PHE A 25 -15.51 -22.17 -4.27
CA PHE A 25 -15.78 -23.34 -3.44
C PHE A 25 -14.87 -24.51 -3.80
N TYR A 26 -14.73 -24.85 -5.09
CA TYR A 26 -13.83 -25.91 -5.54
C TYR A 26 -12.39 -25.67 -5.13
N ARG A 27 -11.87 -24.44 -5.34
CA ARG A 27 -10.52 -24.06 -4.95
C ARG A 27 -10.30 -24.17 -3.46
N ARG A 28 -11.23 -23.67 -2.64
CA ARG A 28 -11.18 -23.77 -1.18
C ARG A 28 -11.17 -25.22 -0.71
N THR A 29 -12.08 -26.04 -1.24
CA THR A 29 -12.17 -27.47 -0.88
C THR A 29 -10.89 -28.20 -1.25
N ARG A 30 -10.37 -27.97 -2.47
CA ARG A 30 -9.11 -28.55 -2.90
C ARG A 30 -7.95 -28.14 -2.00
N ASN A 31 -7.81 -26.84 -1.71
CA ASN A 31 -6.75 -26.33 -0.84
C ASN A 31 -6.83 -26.94 0.57
N LYS A 32 -8.04 -27.03 1.12
CA LYS A 32 -8.28 -27.66 2.41
C LYS A 32 -7.79 -29.11 2.43
N LEU A 33 -8.13 -29.90 1.40
CA LEU A 33 -7.75 -31.32 1.32
C LEU A 33 -6.26 -31.53 1.02
N GLU A 34 -5.67 -30.68 0.16
CA GLU A 34 -4.28 -30.83 -0.27
C GLU A 34 -3.27 -30.29 0.76
N TYR A 35 -3.64 -29.25 1.52
CA TYR A 35 -2.71 -28.55 2.39
C TYR A 35 -3.20 -28.43 3.84
N GLU A 36 -4.35 -27.82 4.10
CA GLU A 36 -4.76 -27.49 5.47
C GLU A 36 -4.94 -28.72 6.36
N SER A 37 -5.50 -29.80 5.82
CA SER A 37 -5.70 -31.06 6.54
C SER A 37 -4.44 -31.92 6.67
N ARG A 38 -3.40 -31.64 5.85
CA ARG A 38 -2.19 -32.46 5.80
C ARG A 38 -1.02 -31.90 6.59
N TYR A 39 -0.97 -30.59 6.76
CA TYR A 39 0.15 -29.92 7.41
C TYR A 39 -0.30 -29.35 8.76
N ALA A 40 0.32 -29.80 9.83
CA ALA A 40 0.11 -29.23 11.16
C ALA A 40 0.69 -27.80 11.25
N THR A 41 0.09 -26.98 12.09
CA THR A 41 0.60 -25.66 12.42
C THR A 41 1.90 -25.78 13.21
N GLN A 42 2.89 -24.99 12.86
CA GLN A 42 4.20 -24.92 13.50
C GLN A 42 4.31 -23.59 14.26
N GLU A 43 4.43 -23.68 15.60
CA GLU A 43 4.34 -22.54 16.51
C GLU A 43 5.36 -21.41 16.20
N LYS A 44 6.56 -21.77 15.72
CA LYS A 44 7.65 -20.85 15.42
C LYS A 44 7.88 -20.68 13.90
N LEU A 45 6.80 -20.67 13.13
CA LEU A 45 6.83 -20.43 11.69
C LEU A 45 5.95 -19.24 11.32
N ILE A 46 6.54 -18.26 10.62
CA ILE A 46 5.87 -17.05 10.18
C ILE A 46 5.92 -16.94 8.67
N LEU A 47 4.79 -16.61 8.06
CA LEU A 47 4.68 -16.27 6.64
C LEU A 47 4.52 -14.76 6.48
N PHE A 48 5.44 -14.14 5.77
CA PHE A 48 5.43 -12.74 5.39
C PHE A 48 5.05 -12.58 3.93
N GLU A 49 4.21 -11.59 3.64
CA GLU A 49 3.82 -11.23 2.29
C GLU A 49 3.51 -9.72 2.20
N SER A 50 4.09 -9.02 1.22
CA SER A 50 3.75 -7.64 0.91
C SER A 50 3.20 -7.54 -0.50
N TYR A 51 2.06 -6.81 -0.65
CA TYR A 51 1.40 -6.55 -1.93
C TYR A 51 1.23 -7.81 -2.79
N LYS A 52 0.82 -8.92 -2.16
CA LYS A 52 0.65 -10.24 -2.80
C LYS A 52 1.96 -10.78 -3.41
N GLY A 53 3.08 -10.51 -2.76
CA GLY A 53 4.40 -10.99 -3.17
C GLY A 53 5.15 -10.10 -4.16
N ARG A 54 4.69 -8.88 -4.41
CA ARG A 54 5.32 -7.99 -5.40
C ARG A 54 6.60 -7.33 -4.89
N SER A 55 6.71 -7.07 -3.59
CA SER A 55 7.85 -6.32 -3.06
C SER A 55 8.24 -6.73 -1.65
N TYR A 56 9.51 -6.51 -1.32
CA TYR A 56 10.02 -6.53 0.05
C TYR A 56 9.93 -5.12 0.61
N SER A 57 8.79 -4.78 1.24
CA SER A 57 8.49 -3.41 1.67
C SER A 57 7.37 -3.36 2.70
N CYS A 58 7.01 -2.15 3.11
CA CYS A 58 5.87 -1.86 3.97
C CYS A 58 5.99 -2.47 5.37
N SER A 59 4.88 -2.51 6.13
CA SER A 59 4.87 -3.01 7.51
C SER A 59 5.34 -4.45 7.67
N PRO A 60 5.04 -5.42 6.78
CA PRO A 60 5.62 -6.75 6.89
C PRO A 60 7.16 -6.77 6.85
N LYS A 61 7.80 -5.91 6.03
CA LYS A 61 9.27 -5.75 6.03
C LYS A 61 9.74 -5.19 7.37
N ALA A 62 9.15 -4.13 7.86
CA ALA A 62 9.56 -3.48 9.11
C ALA A 62 9.45 -4.44 10.30
N ILE A 63 8.36 -5.21 10.41
CA ILE A 63 8.18 -6.23 11.44
C ILE A 63 9.25 -7.32 11.32
N TYR A 64 9.54 -7.79 10.10
CA TYR A 64 10.58 -8.78 9.87
C TYR A 64 11.98 -8.25 10.22
N GLU A 65 12.31 -7.02 9.83
CA GLU A 65 13.61 -6.39 10.14
C GLU A 65 13.78 -6.20 11.65
N GLU A 66 12.74 -5.82 12.38
CA GLU A 66 12.79 -5.76 13.84
C GLU A 66 12.96 -7.16 14.45
N MET A 67 12.25 -8.17 13.92
CA MET A 67 12.33 -9.55 14.38
C MET A 67 13.73 -10.14 14.26
N ILE A 68 14.47 -9.85 13.18
CA ILE A 68 15.83 -10.37 13.00
C ILE A 68 16.89 -9.67 13.87
N ARG A 69 16.57 -8.51 14.44
CA ARG A 69 17.43 -7.79 15.39
C ARG A 69 17.22 -8.25 16.83
N ASP A 70 16.14 -8.95 17.12
CA ASP A 70 15.75 -9.37 18.47
C ASP A 70 15.98 -10.87 18.66
N SER A 71 16.95 -11.21 19.50
CA SER A 71 17.35 -12.61 19.78
C SER A 71 16.23 -13.48 20.34
N ARG A 72 15.14 -12.90 20.89
CA ARG A 72 13.94 -13.63 21.33
C ARG A 72 13.29 -14.43 20.20
N TYR A 73 13.52 -14.03 18.95
CA TYR A 73 12.93 -14.64 17.75
C TYR A 73 13.94 -15.39 16.88
N ASP A 74 15.13 -15.70 17.40
CA ASP A 74 16.18 -16.40 16.65
C ASP A 74 15.78 -17.80 16.19
N ASP A 75 14.94 -18.49 16.96
CA ASP A 75 14.45 -19.83 16.65
C ASP A 75 13.20 -19.87 15.76
N TYR A 76 12.69 -18.70 15.35
CA TYR A 76 11.61 -18.61 14.40
C TYR A 76 12.07 -18.77 12.96
N LYS A 77 11.37 -19.59 12.19
CA LYS A 77 11.52 -19.67 10.74
C LYS A 77 10.67 -18.59 10.06
N LYS A 78 11.32 -17.70 9.31
CA LYS A 78 10.70 -16.58 8.60
C LYS A 78 10.58 -16.95 7.14
N VAL A 79 9.37 -17.00 6.59
CA VAL A 79 9.10 -17.35 5.18
C VAL A 79 8.58 -16.13 4.45
N TRP A 80 9.29 -15.71 3.40
CA TRP A 80 8.85 -14.64 2.51
C TRP A 80 8.33 -15.20 1.20
N ALA A 81 7.12 -14.77 0.80
CA ALA A 81 6.50 -15.14 -0.46
C ALA A 81 6.60 -14.01 -1.47
N PHE A 82 7.23 -14.26 -2.64
CA PHE A 82 7.36 -13.29 -3.72
C PHE A 82 6.82 -13.82 -5.05
N GLU A 83 6.31 -12.94 -5.91
CA GLU A 83 5.98 -13.27 -7.30
C GLU A 83 7.24 -13.69 -8.05
N ASP A 84 8.33 -12.94 -7.88
CA ASP A 84 9.64 -13.30 -8.39
C ASP A 84 10.69 -13.40 -7.26
N PRO A 85 10.91 -14.61 -6.71
CA PRO A 85 11.84 -14.84 -5.61
C PRO A 85 13.31 -14.62 -6.00
N GLU A 86 13.62 -14.65 -7.29
CA GLU A 86 14.99 -14.48 -7.78
C GLU A 86 15.53 -13.06 -7.53
N CYS A 87 14.62 -12.08 -7.47
CA CYS A 87 14.97 -10.69 -7.15
C CYS A 87 15.36 -10.49 -5.66
N TYR A 88 15.13 -11.50 -4.80
CA TYR A 88 15.33 -11.41 -3.35
C TYR A 88 16.25 -12.52 -2.81
N ARG A 89 17.25 -12.95 -3.59
CA ARG A 89 18.19 -14.02 -3.21
C ARG A 89 18.97 -13.68 -1.93
N GLU A 90 19.33 -12.43 -1.74
CA GLU A 90 20.04 -11.97 -0.53
C GLU A 90 19.25 -12.20 0.76
N LEU A 91 17.91 -12.18 0.71
CA LEU A 91 17.09 -12.54 1.85
C LEU A 91 17.18 -14.02 2.21
N ALA A 92 17.36 -14.89 1.21
CA ALA A 92 17.52 -16.33 1.45
C ALA A 92 18.85 -16.70 2.08
N GLU A 93 19.85 -15.80 2.05
CA GLU A 93 21.15 -15.98 2.71
C GLU A 93 21.09 -15.66 4.21
N ARG A 94 20.05 -14.93 4.65
CA ARG A 94 19.84 -14.62 6.06
C ARG A 94 19.44 -15.87 6.85
N LYS A 95 20.02 -16.01 8.05
CA LYS A 95 19.70 -17.11 8.96
C LYS A 95 18.18 -17.25 9.18
N ASP A 96 17.69 -18.50 9.10
CA ASP A 96 16.29 -18.86 9.36
C ASP A 96 15.26 -18.16 8.45
N THR A 97 15.70 -17.65 7.30
CA THR A 97 14.84 -17.03 6.29
C THR A 97 14.73 -17.93 5.06
N ILE A 98 13.48 -18.14 4.63
CA ILE A 98 13.14 -18.98 3.48
C ILE A 98 12.41 -18.09 2.47
N VAL A 99 12.91 -18.03 1.24
CA VAL A 99 12.25 -17.32 0.14
C VAL A 99 11.54 -18.31 -0.77
N ILE A 100 10.27 -18.04 -1.08
CA ILE A 100 9.43 -18.92 -1.88
C ILE A 100 8.66 -18.13 -2.96
N ARG A 101 8.27 -18.83 -4.04
CA ARG A 101 7.39 -18.25 -5.05
C ARG A 101 5.94 -18.22 -4.55
N HIS A 102 5.32 -17.03 -4.58
CA HIS A 102 3.90 -16.82 -4.34
C HIS A 102 3.05 -17.72 -5.24
N ARG A 103 1.92 -18.24 -4.76
CA ARG A 103 1.02 -19.20 -5.44
C ARG A 103 1.66 -20.55 -5.84
N SER A 104 2.88 -20.86 -5.41
CA SER A 104 3.49 -22.17 -5.64
C SER A 104 2.93 -23.21 -4.65
N LYS A 105 3.22 -24.50 -4.90
CA LYS A 105 2.89 -25.58 -3.93
C LYS A 105 3.55 -25.34 -2.57
N LYS A 106 4.78 -24.77 -2.55
CA LYS A 106 5.46 -24.37 -1.31
C LYS A 106 4.69 -23.29 -0.58
N TYR A 107 4.17 -22.27 -1.30
CA TYR A 107 3.38 -21.20 -0.72
C TYR A 107 2.15 -21.74 0.03
N PHE A 108 1.33 -22.58 -0.61
CA PHE A 108 0.15 -23.18 0.04
C PHE A 108 0.52 -24.06 1.24
N ARG A 109 1.63 -24.82 1.14
CA ARG A 109 2.15 -25.59 2.27
C ARG A 109 2.52 -24.69 3.45
N TYR A 110 3.29 -23.61 3.20
CA TYR A 110 3.69 -22.70 4.26
C TYR A 110 2.51 -21.89 4.81
N ALA A 111 1.56 -21.46 3.99
CA ALA A 111 0.33 -20.84 4.46
C ALA A 111 -0.47 -21.78 5.38
N ALA A 112 -0.52 -23.07 5.07
CA ALA A 112 -1.19 -24.07 5.90
C ALA A 112 -0.42 -24.42 7.19
N SER A 113 0.91 -24.25 7.24
CA SER A 113 1.73 -24.64 8.39
C SER A 113 2.20 -23.47 9.25
N ALA A 114 2.21 -22.24 8.76
CA ALA A 114 2.67 -21.10 9.54
C ALA A 114 1.67 -20.79 10.68
N LYS A 115 2.21 -20.60 11.89
CA LYS A 115 1.44 -20.07 13.02
C LYS A 115 0.97 -18.66 12.77
N TYR A 116 1.84 -17.82 12.20
CA TYR A 116 1.56 -16.41 11.98
C TYR A 116 1.59 -16.08 10.50
N TRP A 117 0.60 -15.32 10.05
CA TRP A 117 0.61 -14.66 8.76
C TRP A 117 0.72 -13.16 8.99
N VAL A 118 1.69 -12.51 8.36
CA VAL A 118 1.93 -11.07 8.43
C VAL A 118 1.84 -10.52 7.02
N THR A 119 0.75 -9.84 6.69
CA THR A 119 0.50 -9.34 5.33
C THR A 119 -0.07 -7.92 5.34
N ASN A 120 0.13 -7.19 4.26
CA ASN A 120 -0.49 -5.88 4.03
C ASN A 120 -1.58 -5.90 2.95
N SER A 121 -1.90 -7.08 2.45
CA SER A 121 -2.93 -7.33 1.44
C SER A 121 -3.79 -8.51 1.87
N ARG A 122 -4.96 -8.66 1.25
CA ARG A 122 -5.81 -9.83 1.49
C ARG A 122 -5.13 -11.11 1.00
N MET A 123 -5.14 -12.16 1.82
CA MET A 123 -4.69 -13.49 1.44
C MET A 123 -5.54 -14.05 0.31
N LEU A 124 -4.99 -15.02 -0.43
CA LEU A 124 -5.73 -15.69 -1.50
C LEU A 124 -7.02 -16.33 -0.95
N ASP A 125 -8.09 -16.21 -1.71
CA ASP A 125 -9.45 -16.64 -1.36
C ASP A 125 -9.55 -18.14 -1.03
N GLU A 126 -8.73 -18.94 -1.70
CA GLU A 126 -8.63 -20.38 -1.48
C GLU A 126 -7.97 -20.78 -0.16
N ILE A 127 -7.23 -19.89 0.50
CA ILE A 127 -6.54 -20.18 1.76
C ILE A 127 -7.51 -19.95 2.93
N GLN A 128 -7.75 -21.00 3.70
CA GLN A 128 -8.56 -20.97 4.90
C GLN A 128 -7.65 -20.93 6.13
N LYS A 129 -7.89 -19.98 7.03
CA LYS A 129 -7.16 -19.89 8.30
C LYS A 129 -7.65 -20.97 9.26
N LYS A 130 -6.73 -21.72 9.86
CA LYS A 130 -7.04 -22.64 10.96
C LYS A 130 -7.28 -21.88 12.25
N LYS A 131 -7.94 -22.50 13.21
CA LYS A 131 -8.25 -21.90 14.51
C LYS A 131 -7.02 -21.56 15.34
N ASP A 132 -5.95 -22.33 15.19
CA ASP A 132 -4.68 -22.20 15.88
C ASP A 132 -3.68 -21.28 15.15
N GLN A 133 -4.00 -20.77 13.97
CA GLN A 133 -3.21 -19.77 13.25
C GLN A 133 -3.61 -18.35 13.65
N ILE A 134 -2.68 -17.42 13.55
CA ILE A 134 -2.86 -15.99 13.85
C ILE A 134 -2.61 -15.18 12.58
N TYR A 135 -3.58 -14.37 12.19
CA TYR A 135 -3.49 -13.50 11.02
C TYR A 135 -3.35 -12.03 11.44
N ILE A 136 -2.19 -11.46 11.20
CA ILE A 136 -1.85 -10.05 11.45
C ILE A 136 -1.99 -9.30 10.14
N GLN A 137 -3.05 -8.49 10.00
CA GLN A 137 -3.28 -7.64 8.84
C GLN A 137 -2.69 -6.27 9.07
N CYS A 138 -1.67 -5.91 8.28
CA CYS A 138 -0.99 -4.62 8.38
C CYS A 138 -1.67 -3.53 7.57
N TRP A 139 -2.53 -3.90 6.59
CA TRP A 139 -3.03 -3.02 5.56
C TRP A 139 -1.90 -2.20 4.91
N HIS A 140 -2.23 -1.19 4.09
CA HIS A 140 -1.19 -0.51 3.30
C HIS A 140 -1.38 1.00 3.18
N GLY A 141 -2.23 1.62 4.00
CA GLY A 141 -2.40 3.08 4.04
C GLY A 141 -3.59 3.53 4.87
N THR A 142 -3.50 4.72 5.42
CA THR A 142 -4.63 5.42 6.03
C THR A 142 -5.62 5.80 4.93
N PRO A 143 -6.91 5.47 5.05
CA PRO A 143 -7.86 5.67 3.98
C PRO A 143 -8.28 7.15 3.86
N LEU A 144 -7.90 7.79 2.76
CA LEU A 144 -8.51 9.05 2.32
C LEU A 144 -9.91 8.80 1.75
N LYS A 145 -10.02 7.78 0.91
CA LYS A 145 -11.24 7.38 0.19
C LYS A 145 -12.04 6.37 0.97
N ARG A 146 -13.37 6.42 0.85
CA ARG A 146 -14.25 5.41 1.43
C ARG A 146 -13.95 4.02 0.89
N LEU A 147 -14.00 3.03 1.76
CA LEU A 147 -13.68 1.63 1.48
C LEU A 147 -14.86 0.73 1.84
N GLY A 148 -14.91 -0.46 1.23
CA GLY A 148 -15.83 -1.54 1.60
C GLY A 148 -17.25 -1.08 1.80
N PHE A 149 -17.81 -1.31 2.99
CA PHE A 149 -19.18 -0.97 3.35
C PHE A 149 -19.50 0.54 3.39
N ASP A 150 -18.47 1.39 3.43
CA ASP A 150 -18.67 2.85 3.46
C ASP A 150 -18.74 3.47 2.06
N VAL A 151 -18.53 2.72 0.99
CA VAL A 151 -18.62 3.21 -0.39
C VAL A 151 -20.08 3.47 -0.73
N LYS A 152 -20.42 4.72 -1.05
CA LYS A 152 -21.81 5.15 -1.34
C LYS A 152 -22.17 5.11 -2.82
N VAL A 153 -21.17 5.25 -3.69
CA VAL A 153 -21.37 5.32 -5.15
C VAL A 153 -20.78 4.08 -5.80
N HIS A 154 -21.64 3.27 -6.41
CA HIS A 154 -21.25 2.05 -7.11
C HIS A 154 -21.61 2.19 -8.60
N LYS A 155 -20.60 2.20 -9.48
CA LYS A 155 -20.80 2.26 -10.95
C LYS A 155 -21.55 1.03 -11.48
N GLY A 156 -21.37 -0.14 -10.85
CA GLY A 156 -22.00 -1.41 -11.22
C GLY A 156 -23.33 -1.72 -10.52
N GLY A 157 -23.85 -0.78 -9.71
CA GLY A 157 -25.10 -0.95 -8.99
C GLY A 157 -25.04 -1.91 -7.80
N ALA A 158 -26.21 -2.29 -7.28
CA ALA A 158 -26.36 -3.06 -6.03
C ALA A 158 -25.71 -4.47 -6.04
N GLN A 159 -25.43 -5.04 -7.19
CA GLN A 159 -24.76 -6.34 -7.28
C GLN A 159 -23.25 -6.21 -7.03
N GLU A 160 -22.60 -5.21 -7.63
CA GLU A 160 -21.18 -4.93 -7.43
C GLU A 160 -20.90 -4.54 -5.98
N GLU A 161 -21.79 -3.74 -5.38
CA GLU A 161 -21.76 -3.41 -3.95
C GLU A 161 -21.77 -4.67 -3.08
N ARG A 162 -22.71 -5.59 -3.31
CA ARG A 162 -22.79 -6.84 -2.53
C ARG A 162 -21.58 -7.74 -2.69
N GLU A 163 -20.99 -7.79 -3.89
CA GLU A 163 -19.77 -8.56 -4.13
C GLU A 163 -18.58 -7.96 -3.39
N LEU A 164 -18.40 -6.64 -3.48
CA LEU A 164 -17.35 -5.90 -2.77
C LEU A 164 -17.46 -6.09 -1.25
N ASN A 165 -18.65 -5.84 -0.69
CA ASN A 165 -18.91 -5.98 0.74
C ASN A 165 -18.63 -7.40 1.25
N ARG A 166 -19.05 -8.40 0.49
CA ARG A 166 -18.76 -9.82 0.81
C ARG A 166 -17.26 -10.14 0.81
N GLU A 167 -16.50 -9.57 -0.11
CA GLU A 167 -15.05 -9.78 -0.14
C GLU A 167 -14.36 -9.18 1.08
N TYR A 168 -14.75 -7.95 1.48
CA TYR A 168 -14.21 -7.31 2.68
C TYR A 168 -14.55 -8.09 3.94
N GLU A 169 -15.82 -8.45 4.12
CA GLU A 169 -16.29 -9.20 5.28
C GLU A 169 -15.66 -10.59 5.38
N TYR A 170 -15.59 -11.31 4.26
CA TYR A 170 -14.98 -12.65 4.22
C TYR A 170 -13.52 -12.65 4.65
N ASP A 171 -12.76 -11.63 4.26
CA ASP A 171 -11.36 -11.55 4.66
C ASP A 171 -11.22 -11.06 6.11
N ALA A 172 -12.05 -10.08 6.52
CA ALA A 172 -12.09 -9.58 7.89
C ALA A 172 -12.44 -10.66 8.93
N MET A 173 -13.27 -11.64 8.58
CA MET A 173 -13.53 -12.79 9.45
C MET A 173 -12.27 -13.57 9.86
N LYS A 174 -11.21 -13.53 9.03
CA LYS A 174 -9.96 -14.26 9.28
C LYS A 174 -8.98 -13.51 10.17
N TYR A 175 -9.09 -12.17 10.28
CA TYR A 175 -8.13 -11.35 11.02
C TYR A 175 -8.19 -11.62 12.52
N ASP A 176 -7.04 -11.78 13.15
CA ASP A 176 -6.88 -11.79 14.61
C ASP A 176 -6.35 -10.45 15.11
N TYR A 177 -5.54 -9.78 14.29
CA TYR A 177 -5.04 -8.44 14.56
C TYR A 177 -5.07 -7.56 13.31
N ILE A 178 -5.39 -6.29 13.49
CA ILE A 178 -5.24 -5.23 12.48
C ILE A 178 -4.34 -4.14 13.05
N ILE A 179 -3.28 -3.80 12.32
CA ILE A 179 -2.38 -2.73 12.73
C ILE A 179 -3.02 -1.38 12.42
N SER A 180 -3.04 -0.50 13.40
CA SER A 180 -3.64 0.82 13.30
C SER A 180 -2.65 1.93 13.65
N PRO A 181 -2.56 2.99 12.82
CA PRO A 181 -1.75 4.16 13.11
C PRO A 181 -2.45 5.17 14.03
N SER A 182 -3.81 5.09 14.16
CA SER A 182 -4.56 6.13 14.87
C SER A 182 -5.99 5.72 15.18
N PRO A 183 -6.67 6.40 16.14
CA PRO A 183 -8.11 6.24 16.38
C PRO A 183 -8.97 6.48 15.14
N PHE A 184 -8.59 7.45 14.30
CA PHE A 184 -9.27 7.69 13.02
C PHE A 184 -9.28 6.44 12.13
N TYR A 185 -8.12 5.84 11.93
CA TYR A 185 -8.00 4.62 11.13
C TYR A 185 -8.83 3.48 11.73
N THR A 186 -8.72 3.27 13.04
CA THR A 186 -9.47 2.25 13.80
C THR A 186 -10.98 2.39 13.55
N GLU A 187 -11.51 3.61 13.66
CA GLU A 187 -12.93 3.91 13.41
C GLU A 187 -13.33 3.58 11.96
N LYS A 188 -12.56 4.10 10.96
CA LYS A 188 -12.94 3.95 9.54
C LYS A 188 -12.81 2.50 9.06
N ILE A 189 -11.80 1.78 9.50
CA ILE A 189 -11.66 0.35 9.15
C ILE A 189 -12.71 -0.51 9.85
N THR A 190 -13.10 -0.17 11.08
CA THR A 190 -14.21 -0.85 11.77
C THR A 190 -15.49 -0.78 10.95
N SER A 191 -15.85 0.37 10.42
CA SER A 191 -17.02 0.57 9.55
C SER A 191 -16.82 -0.11 8.19
N ALA A 192 -15.74 0.22 7.49
CA ALA A 192 -15.49 -0.24 6.13
C ALA A 192 -15.41 -1.77 6.00
N PHE A 193 -14.97 -2.48 7.05
CA PHE A 193 -14.82 -3.93 7.06
C PHE A 193 -15.93 -4.64 7.82
N ASN A 194 -16.96 -3.91 8.26
CA ASN A 194 -18.09 -4.43 9.04
C ASN A 194 -17.68 -5.17 10.32
N LEU A 195 -16.58 -4.72 10.95
CA LEU A 195 -15.99 -5.43 12.11
C LEU A 195 -16.94 -5.49 13.31
N LYS A 196 -17.80 -4.47 13.48
CA LYS A 196 -18.81 -4.47 14.55
C LYS A 196 -19.79 -5.63 14.40
N ALA A 197 -20.32 -5.87 13.21
CA ALA A 197 -21.21 -7.00 12.96
C ALA A 197 -20.51 -8.36 13.14
N LEU A 198 -19.18 -8.39 12.94
CA LEU A 198 -18.35 -9.58 13.16
C LEU A 198 -17.89 -9.75 14.61
N GLY A 199 -18.20 -8.81 15.54
CA GLY A 199 -17.72 -8.84 16.92
C GLY A 199 -16.21 -8.66 17.07
N LYS A 200 -15.57 -7.96 16.12
CA LYS A 200 -14.10 -7.83 15.99
C LYS A 200 -13.57 -6.41 16.21
N GLU A 201 -14.28 -5.56 16.93
CA GLU A 201 -13.83 -4.20 17.23
C GLU A 201 -12.57 -4.13 18.10
N HIS A 202 -12.24 -5.23 18.78
CA HIS A 202 -11.14 -5.34 19.74
C HIS A 202 -9.81 -5.81 19.15
N ILE A 203 -9.74 -6.07 17.85
CA ILE A 203 -8.54 -6.70 17.21
C ILE A 203 -7.47 -5.70 16.79
N PHE A 204 -7.67 -4.41 17.02
CA PHE A 204 -6.70 -3.39 16.63
C PHE A 204 -5.48 -3.35 17.55
N VAL A 205 -4.30 -3.27 16.93
CA VAL A 205 -3.04 -2.90 17.58
C VAL A 205 -2.75 -1.45 17.17
N GLU A 206 -3.25 -0.51 17.97
CA GLU A 206 -3.14 0.92 17.70
C GLU A 206 -1.84 1.46 18.33
N LYS A 207 -0.73 1.33 17.57
CA LYS A 207 0.63 1.68 17.97
C LYS A 207 1.46 2.30 16.84
N GLY A 208 0.79 2.77 15.78
CA GLY A 208 1.46 3.28 14.60
C GLY A 208 1.64 2.23 13.50
N TYR A 209 2.12 2.69 12.34
CA TYR A 209 2.50 1.78 11.27
C TYR A 209 3.96 1.35 11.39
N PRO A 210 4.28 0.05 11.47
CA PRO A 210 5.65 -0.46 11.47
C PRO A 210 6.53 0.11 10.34
N ARG A 211 5.97 0.27 9.12
CA ARG A 211 6.71 0.85 8.00
C ARG A 211 7.22 2.28 8.27
N ASN A 212 6.52 3.04 9.12
CA ASN A 212 6.88 4.44 9.40
C ASN A 212 7.99 4.56 10.46
N ASP A 213 8.35 3.49 11.17
CA ASP A 213 9.47 3.50 12.11
C ASP A 213 10.76 3.95 11.43
N PHE A 214 10.98 3.52 10.18
CA PHE A 214 12.15 3.91 9.39
C PHE A 214 12.26 5.42 9.17
N LEU A 215 11.13 6.14 9.07
CA LEU A 215 11.12 7.59 8.87
C LEU A 215 11.67 8.39 10.06
N TYR A 216 11.80 7.73 11.23
CA TYR A 216 12.38 8.30 12.46
C TYR A 216 13.75 7.74 12.81
N GLN A 217 14.17 6.66 12.14
CA GLN A 217 15.38 5.90 12.49
C GLN A 217 16.45 5.95 11.39
N TYR A 218 16.12 6.48 10.21
CA TYR A 218 17.10 6.54 9.12
C TYR A 218 18.26 7.47 9.45
N THR A 219 19.42 7.18 8.88
CA THR A 219 20.62 8.03 8.97
C THR A 219 20.84 8.82 7.69
N GLU A 220 21.64 9.89 7.79
CA GLU A 220 22.00 10.70 6.62
C GLU A 220 22.77 9.86 5.58
N GLU A 221 23.66 8.94 6.04
CA GLU A 221 24.37 8.04 5.13
C GLU A 221 23.41 7.12 4.34
N GLN A 222 22.30 6.70 4.96
CA GLN A 222 21.27 5.89 4.27
C GLN A 222 20.58 6.72 3.19
N ALA A 223 20.21 7.96 3.50
CA ALA A 223 19.59 8.86 2.53
C ALA A 223 20.55 9.16 1.35
N GLU A 224 21.82 9.46 1.64
CA GLU A 224 22.85 9.63 0.61
C GLU A 224 23.06 8.38 -0.24
N ALA A 225 23.07 7.18 0.38
CA ALA A 225 23.21 5.93 -0.35
C ALA A 225 22.06 5.71 -1.33
N ILE A 226 20.84 6.08 -0.95
CA ILE A 226 19.65 6.02 -1.82
C ILE A 226 19.77 7.06 -2.96
N LYS A 227 20.17 8.30 -2.66
CA LYS A 227 20.43 9.32 -3.69
C LYS A 227 21.46 8.82 -4.71
N ARG A 228 22.59 8.24 -4.24
CA ARG A 228 23.61 7.63 -5.14
C ARG A 228 23.04 6.51 -6.00
N LYS A 229 22.24 5.60 -5.41
CA LYS A 229 21.60 4.51 -6.14
C LYS A 229 20.66 5.02 -7.23
N LEU A 230 19.95 6.09 -6.97
CA LEU A 230 19.03 6.76 -7.91
C LEU A 230 19.76 7.75 -8.85
N ARG A 231 21.08 7.91 -8.70
CA ARG A 231 21.91 8.86 -9.48
C ARG A 231 21.46 10.31 -9.33
N ILE A 232 20.98 10.68 -8.16
CA ILE A 232 20.58 12.05 -7.83
C ILE A 232 21.81 12.81 -7.38
N PRO A 233 22.12 13.98 -7.96
CA PRO A 233 23.18 14.87 -7.47
C PRO A 233 22.88 15.31 -6.02
N GLN A 234 23.90 15.28 -5.15
CA GLN A 234 23.68 15.50 -3.71
C GLN A 234 23.18 16.92 -3.39
N GLU A 235 23.60 17.88 -4.21
CA GLU A 235 23.25 19.31 -4.09
C GLU A 235 21.81 19.62 -4.51
N LYS A 236 21.18 18.75 -5.30
CA LYS A 236 19.82 18.98 -5.81
C LYS A 236 18.76 18.63 -4.78
N LYS A 237 17.73 19.48 -4.73
CA LYS A 237 16.49 19.20 -4.03
C LYS A 237 15.68 18.13 -4.77
N VAL A 238 14.92 17.35 -4.03
CA VAL A 238 14.17 16.22 -4.58
C VAL A 238 12.68 16.43 -4.39
N ILE A 239 11.93 16.45 -5.48
CA ILE A 239 10.47 16.46 -5.49
C ILE A 239 9.99 15.02 -5.75
N LEU A 240 9.25 14.44 -4.83
CA LEU A 240 8.53 13.17 -5.10
C LEU A 240 7.16 13.48 -5.67
N TYR A 241 6.94 13.21 -6.96
CA TYR A 241 5.62 13.30 -7.58
C TYR A 241 4.97 11.93 -7.65
N ALA A 242 3.93 11.73 -6.83
CA ALA A 242 3.23 10.47 -6.65
C ALA A 242 1.71 10.61 -6.89
N PRO A 243 1.26 10.79 -8.15
CA PRO A 243 -0.16 10.92 -8.47
C PRO A 243 -0.92 9.61 -8.38
N THR A 244 -2.23 9.71 -8.10
CA THR A 244 -3.16 8.57 -8.11
C THR A 244 -3.49 8.15 -9.54
N TRP A 245 -3.59 6.84 -9.76
CA TRP A 245 -4.13 6.28 -11.00
C TRP A 245 -5.61 6.66 -11.20
N ARG A 246 -6.00 6.93 -12.45
CA ARG A 246 -7.38 7.22 -12.86
C ARG A 246 -7.99 6.00 -13.59
N ASP A 247 -8.88 5.29 -12.91
CA ASP A 247 -9.56 4.11 -13.49
C ASP A 247 -10.48 4.46 -14.66
N SER A 248 -10.98 5.71 -14.73
CA SER A 248 -11.88 6.18 -15.80
C SER A 248 -11.20 6.28 -17.18
N MET A 249 -9.88 6.18 -17.25
CA MET A 249 -9.12 6.23 -18.50
C MET A 249 -8.92 4.85 -19.17
N GLN A 250 -9.51 3.79 -18.63
CA GLN A 250 -9.62 2.49 -19.30
C GLN A 250 -10.83 2.46 -20.24
N GLU A 251 -10.82 3.17 -21.35
CA GLU A 251 -11.72 2.87 -22.45
C GLU A 251 -11.22 1.60 -23.18
N VAL A 252 -12.05 0.56 -23.08
CA VAL A 252 -11.82 -0.72 -23.73
C VAL A 252 -11.82 -0.52 -25.24
N GLY A 253 -10.63 -0.57 -25.86
CA GLY A 253 -10.47 -0.69 -27.31
C GLY A 253 -9.93 0.51 -28.09
N VAL A 254 -9.68 1.65 -27.46
CA VAL A 254 -8.95 2.78 -28.05
C VAL A 254 -7.74 3.08 -27.15
N GLY A 255 -6.55 3.25 -27.74
CA GLY A 255 -5.31 3.42 -26.97
C GLY A 255 -5.46 4.44 -25.84
N CYS A 256 -5.09 4.06 -24.62
CA CYS A 256 -5.19 4.92 -23.45
C CYS A 256 -4.40 6.20 -23.68
N THR A 257 -5.09 7.34 -23.77
CA THR A 257 -4.45 8.65 -23.72
C THR A 257 -4.47 9.06 -22.23
N TYR A 258 -3.35 8.80 -21.55
CA TYR A 258 -3.16 9.31 -20.19
C TYR A 258 -2.63 10.74 -20.27
N SER A 259 -3.36 11.68 -19.72
CA SER A 259 -2.87 13.04 -19.47
C SER A 259 -2.54 13.17 -17.98
N LEU A 260 -1.30 13.51 -17.68
CA LEU A 260 -0.86 13.80 -16.30
C LEU A 260 -1.51 15.07 -15.75
N GLY A 261 -2.14 15.91 -16.61
CA GLY A 261 -2.50 17.27 -16.28
C GLY A 261 -1.29 18.14 -15.90
N LEU A 262 -0.06 17.68 -16.24
CA LEU A 262 1.21 18.32 -15.94
C LEU A 262 2.16 18.15 -17.11
N ASP A 263 2.73 19.28 -17.60
CA ASP A 263 3.84 19.28 -18.53
C ASP A 263 5.17 19.46 -17.77
N PHE A 264 5.99 18.42 -17.76
CA PHE A 264 7.30 18.48 -17.14
C PHE A 264 8.24 19.52 -17.77
N ALA A 265 7.99 19.95 -19.02
CA ALA A 265 8.81 20.96 -19.68
C ALA A 265 8.72 22.31 -18.94
N VAL A 266 7.52 22.68 -18.45
CA VAL A 266 7.31 23.91 -17.68
C VAL A 266 8.12 23.90 -16.38
N LEU A 267 8.14 22.75 -15.69
CA LEU A 267 8.92 22.62 -14.46
C LEU A 267 10.42 22.50 -14.74
N GLN A 268 10.80 21.85 -15.83
CA GLN A 268 12.21 21.70 -16.22
C GLN A 268 12.86 23.03 -16.50
N GLU A 269 12.20 23.91 -17.27
CA GLU A 269 12.71 25.24 -17.58
C GLU A 269 13.05 26.05 -16.32
N GLN A 270 12.27 25.87 -15.25
CA GLN A 270 12.41 26.67 -14.02
C GLN A 270 13.28 26.03 -12.94
N PHE A 271 13.35 24.69 -12.88
CA PHE A 271 13.92 24.00 -11.72
C PHE A 271 15.01 22.98 -12.05
N GLN A 272 15.36 22.73 -13.32
CA GLN A 272 16.33 21.69 -13.65
C GLN A 272 17.72 21.85 -13.01
N GLU A 273 18.13 23.08 -12.73
CA GLU A 273 19.42 23.34 -12.10
C GLU A 273 19.40 23.06 -10.59
N GLU A 274 18.25 23.22 -9.93
CA GLU A 274 18.11 23.15 -8.49
C GLU A 274 17.47 21.82 -8.01
N CYS A 275 16.65 21.20 -8.85
CA CYS A 275 15.79 20.09 -8.46
C CYS A 275 15.89 18.88 -9.37
N VAL A 276 15.43 17.72 -8.82
CA VAL A 276 15.12 16.50 -9.55
C VAL A 276 13.73 16.04 -9.13
N ILE A 277 12.93 15.56 -10.10
CA ILE A 277 11.62 14.97 -9.83
C ILE A 277 11.72 13.44 -9.83
N LEU A 278 11.39 12.81 -8.72
CA LEU A 278 11.13 11.37 -8.64
C LEU A 278 9.69 11.13 -9.02
N PHE A 279 9.44 10.61 -10.21
CA PHE A 279 8.10 10.33 -10.70
C PHE A 279 7.70 8.91 -10.36
N ARG A 280 6.69 8.75 -9.49
CA ARG A 280 6.16 7.46 -9.07
C ARG A 280 4.70 7.31 -9.44
N THR A 281 4.42 6.52 -10.44
CA THR A 281 3.05 6.22 -10.89
C THR A 281 2.74 4.73 -10.86
N HIS A 282 1.52 4.36 -11.20
CA HIS A 282 1.14 2.97 -11.34
C HIS A 282 1.79 2.36 -12.58
N TYR A 283 2.25 1.12 -12.49
CA TYR A 283 2.99 0.42 -13.56
C TYR A 283 2.29 0.37 -14.93
N PHE A 284 0.97 0.56 -14.99
CA PHE A 284 0.23 0.64 -16.25
C PHE A 284 0.56 1.88 -17.09
N ILE A 285 1.10 2.93 -16.49
CA ILE A 285 1.38 4.21 -17.18
C ILE A 285 2.79 4.25 -17.79
N LYS A 286 3.70 3.40 -17.34
CA LYS A 286 5.12 3.40 -17.74
C LYS A 286 5.35 3.48 -19.27
N ASN A 287 4.44 2.95 -20.07
CA ASN A 287 4.57 2.93 -21.53
C ASN A 287 3.85 4.07 -22.26
N VAL A 288 3.24 5.00 -21.52
CA VAL A 288 2.38 6.06 -22.09
C VAL A 288 3.09 7.40 -22.12
N ILE A 289 4.05 7.62 -21.20
CA ILE A 289 4.78 8.89 -21.07
C ILE A 289 6.22 8.68 -21.51
N ASP A 290 6.67 9.44 -22.51
CA ASP A 290 8.08 9.46 -22.92
C ASP A 290 8.86 10.43 -22.02
N LEU A 291 9.51 9.86 -20.99
CA LEU A 291 10.34 10.63 -20.04
C LEU A 291 11.77 10.89 -20.54
N LYS A 292 12.16 10.37 -21.71
CA LYS A 292 13.53 10.53 -22.25
C LYS A 292 13.91 11.97 -22.49
N GLN A 293 12.94 12.79 -22.90
CA GLN A 293 13.16 14.23 -23.12
C GLN A 293 13.49 15.01 -21.85
N TYR A 294 13.20 14.44 -20.66
CA TYR A 294 13.44 15.03 -19.35
C TYR A 294 14.58 14.33 -18.59
N GLU A 295 15.47 13.60 -19.31
CA GLU A 295 16.59 12.90 -18.69
C GLU A 295 17.46 13.86 -17.84
N GLY A 296 17.81 13.42 -16.61
CA GLY A 296 18.54 14.25 -15.65
C GLY A 296 17.66 15.17 -14.79
N PHE A 297 16.39 15.40 -15.16
CA PHE A 297 15.43 16.15 -14.38
C PHE A 297 14.31 15.27 -13.81
N VAL A 298 13.75 14.34 -14.60
CA VAL A 298 12.71 13.41 -14.15
C VAL A 298 13.27 11.99 -14.14
N ILE A 299 13.18 11.33 -12.97
CA ILE A 299 13.59 9.93 -12.78
C ILE A 299 12.35 9.09 -12.52
N ASP A 300 12.08 8.10 -13.38
CA ASP A 300 11.00 7.12 -13.16
C ASP A 300 11.37 6.16 -12.02
N VAL A 301 10.63 6.25 -10.93
CA VAL A 301 10.75 5.38 -9.75
C VAL A 301 9.52 4.51 -9.51
N SER A 302 8.69 4.31 -10.54
CA SER A 302 7.45 3.53 -10.45
C SER A 302 7.67 2.08 -10.02
N GLU A 303 8.81 1.49 -10.38
CA GLU A 303 9.20 0.14 -9.99
C GLU A 303 10.11 0.08 -8.74
N TYR A 304 10.42 1.20 -8.12
CA TYR A 304 11.23 1.21 -6.91
C TYR A 304 10.51 0.49 -5.77
N GLY A 305 11.18 -0.45 -5.10
CA GLY A 305 10.55 -1.42 -4.21
C GLY A 305 9.90 -0.82 -2.96
N ASP A 306 10.60 0.09 -2.27
CA ASP A 306 10.14 0.66 -1.00
C ASP A 306 9.95 2.18 -1.10
N ILE A 307 8.73 2.64 -0.92
CA ILE A 307 8.42 4.06 -0.99
C ILE A 307 9.05 4.88 0.14
N ASN A 308 9.34 4.25 1.29
CA ASN A 308 9.98 4.95 2.40
C ASN A 308 11.39 5.45 2.05
N ASP A 309 12.11 4.71 1.21
CA ASP A 309 13.40 5.16 0.69
C ASP A 309 13.24 6.47 -0.13
N LEU A 310 12.14 6.57 -0.89
CA LEU A 310 11.85 7.77 -1.66
C LEU A 310 11.42 8.93 -0.77
N TYR A 311 10.67 8.65 0.30
CA TYR A 311 10.26 9.67 1.25
C TYR A 311 11.45 10.35 1.93
N ILE A 312 12.41 9.57 2.44
CA ILE A 312 13.54 10.14 3.20
C ILE A 312 14.48 10.99 2.34
N VAL A 313 14.57 10.73 1.03
CA VAL A 313 15.39 11.53 0.11
C VAL A 313 14.65 12.72 -0.48
N SER A 314 13.33 12.82 -0.32
CA SER A 314 12.52 13.88 -0.92
C SER A 314 12.38 15.07 0.01
N ASP A 315 12.64 16.28 -0.52
CA ASP A 315 12.45 17.54 0.20
C ASP A 315 11.00 18.03 0.13
N LEU A 316 10.25 17.63 -0.92
CA LEU A 316 8.86 18.00 -1.17
C LEU A 316 8.09 16.79 -1.73
N LEU A 317 6.89 16.56 -1.21
CA LEU A 317 5.92 15.65 -1.82
C LEU A 317 4.91 16.44 -2.67
N MET A 318 4.77 16.07 -3.94
CA MET A 318 3.67 16.50 -4.79
C MET A 318 2.77 15.27 -5.06
N THR A 319 1.50 15.37 -4.73
CA THR A 319 0.54 14.26 -4.87
C THR A 319 -0.88 14.80 -5.16
N ASP A 320 -1.88 13.93 -5.12
CA ASP A 320 -3.29 14.31 -5.31
C ASP A 320 -4.18 13.58 -4.29
N TYR A 321 -4.95 12.58 -4.72
CA TYR A 321 -5.86 11.78 -3.89
C TYR A 321 -5.23 10.49 -3.35
N SER A 322 -3.91 10.43 -3.30
CA SER A 322 -3.16 9.28 -2.82
C SER A 322 -2.96 9.34 -1.30
N SER A 323 -3.05 8.20 -0.62
CA SER A 323 -2.79 8.10 0.83
C SER A 323 -1.32 8.25 1.23
N VAL A 324 -0.41 8.45 0.30
CA VAL A 324 1.04 8.60 0.55
C VAL A 324 1.38 9.79 1.45
N PHE A 325 0.57 10.83 1.43
CA PHE A 325 0.79 12.02 2.24
C PHE A 325 0.63 11.79 3.73
N PHE A 326 -0.21 10.82 4.16
CA PHE A 326 -0.32 10.48 5.58
C PHE A 326 1.00 9.95 6.15
N ASP A 327 1.69 9.11 5.38
CA ASP A 327 3.00 8.59 5.78
C ASP A 327 4.08 9.67 5.67
N TYR A 328 4.11 10.43 4.56
CA TYR A 328 5.08 11.48 4.33
C TYR A 328 5.02 12.59 5.38
N ALA A 329 3.83 12.90 5.90
CA ALA A 329 3.61 13.90 6.94
C ALA A 329 4.41 13.63 8.22
N ASN A 330 4.83 12.38 8.48
CA ASN A 330 5.73 12.06 9.58
C ASN A 330 7.10 12.74 9.47
N LEU A 331 7.54 13.06 8.26
CA LEU A 331 8.81 13.77 8.03
C LEU A 331 8.72 15.27 8.29
N LYS A 332 7.52 15.83 8.48
CA LYS A 332 7.29 17.26 8.71
C LYS A 332 7.89 18.13 7.61
N ARG A 333 7.78 17.68 6.37
CA ARG A 333 8.25 18.33 5.14
C ARG A 333 7.08 18.83 4.32
N PRO A 334 7.27 19.79 3.40
CA PRO A 334 6.19 20.37 2.60
C PRO A 334 5.45 19.35 1.74
N ILE A 335 4.15 19.55 1.56
CA ILE A 335 3.27 18.78 0.70
C ILE A 335 2.48 19.71 -0.20
N ILE A 336 2.45 19.41 -1.50
CA ILE A 336 1.57 20.06 -2.48
C ILE A 336 0.56 19.03 -2.99
N TYR A 337 -0.71 19.40 -2.99
CA TYR A 337 -1.80 18.60 -3.54
C TYR A 337 -2.18 19.16 -4.90
N TYR A 338 -1.71 18.52 -5.97
CA TYR A 338 -2.05 18.91 -7.34
C TYR A 338 -3.33 18.21 -7.80
N MET A 339 -4.47 18.89 -7.65
CA MET A 339 -5.82 18.35 -7.84
C MET A 339 -6.52 19.02 -9.04
N TYR A 340 -5.91 18.98 -10.23
CA TYR A 340 -6.40 19.64 -11.45
C TYR A 340 -7.78 19.16 -11.92
N ASP A 341 -8.17 17.95 -11.54
CA ASP A 341 -9.43 17.29 -11.92
C ASP A 341 -10.40 17.11 -10.72
N PHE A 342 -10.28 17.97 -9.70
CA PHE A 342 -10.97 17.79 -8.41
C PHE A 342 -12.48 17.59 -8.53
N GLU A 343 -13.17 18.45 -9.30
CA GLU A 343 -14.63 18.39 -9.45
C GLU A 343 -15.08 17.09 -10.14
N GLN A 344 -14.35 16.66 -11.16
CA GLN A 344 -14.59 15.38 -11.83
C GLN A 344 -14.34 14.22 -10.89
N TYR A 345 -13.22 14.26 -10.18
CA TYR A 345 -12.80 13.18 -9.27
C TYR A 345 -13.81 12.97 -8.14
N LYS A 346 -14.27 14.06 -7.51
CA LYS A 346 -15.26 14.04 -6.43
C LYS A 346 -16.59 13.46 -6.88
N ASN A 347 -17.05 13.82 -8.09
CA ASN A 347 -18.36 13.40 -8.60
C ASN A 347 -18.39 11.99 -9.20
N GLU A 348 -17.27 11.50 -9.72
CA GLU A 348 -17.22 10.26 -10.50
C GLU A 348 -16.59 9.07 -9.77
N MET A 349 -15.80 9.28 -8.72
CA MET A 349 -14.97 8.22 -8.16
C MET A 349 -15.44 7.74 -6.79
N ARG A 350 -15.02 8.37 -5.73
CA ARG A 350 -15.33 7.95 -4.36
C ARG A 350 -15.33 9.16 -3.44
N ASP A 351 -16.30 9.17 -2.55
CA ASP A 351 -16.32 10.15 -1.46
C ASP A 351 -15.13 9.97 -0.51
N PHE A 352 -14.76 11.02 0.19
CA PHE A 352 -13.64 11.03 1.13
C PHE A 352 -14.12 10.83 2.57
N TYR A 353 -13.22 10.33 3.43
CA TYR A 353 -13.45 10.26 4.87
C TYR A 353 -13.11 11.57 5.59
N ILE A 354 -12.30 12.42 4.96
CA ILE A 354 -11.82 13.68 5.53
C ILE A 354 -12.19 14.83 4.61
N ASP A 355 -12.30 16.00 5.21
CA ASP A 355 -12.42 17.25 4.47
C ASP A 355 -11.05 17.63 3.91
N ILE A 356 -10.97 17.81 2.61
CA ILE A 356 -9.73 18.15 1.93
C ILE A 356 -9.17 19.52 2.34
N ASP A 357 -10.04 20.41 2.81
CA ASP A 357 -9.62 21.74 3.26
C ASP A 357 -8.83 21.68 4.59
N THR A 358 -8.81 20.52 5.26
CA THR A 358 -8.03 20.25 6.47
C THR A 358 -6.66 19.61 6.19
N LEU A 359 -6.31 19.40 4.93
CA LEU A 359 -5.01 18.81 4.55
C LEU A 359 -3.85 19.76 4.89
N PRO A 360 -2.70 19.22 5.35
CA PRO A 360 -1.52 20.02 5.66
C PRO A 360 -0.75 20.33 4.37
N GLY A 361 -0.84 21.53 3.88
CA GLY A 361 -0.15 21.94 2.65
C GLY A 361 -1.09 22.65 1.67
N LYS A 362 -0.57 22.92 0.48
CA LYS A 362 -1.26 23.75 -0.51
C LYS A 362 -1.98 22.91 -1.55
N ILE A 363 -3.27 23.18 -1.79
CA ILE A 363 -4.05 22.58 -2.87
C ILE A 363 -3.92 23.48 -4.11
N ILE A 364 -3.45 22.89 -5.20
CA ILE A 364 -3.24 23.53 -6.50
C ILE A 364 -4.17 22.88 -7.52
N LYS A 365 -4.93 23.68 -8.24
CA LYS A 365 -5.89 23.19 -9.24
C LYS A 365 -5.51 23.56 -10.67
N SER A 366 -4.55 24.49 -10.85
CA SER A 366 -4.06 24.91 -12.16
C SER A 366 -2.56 24.66 -12.27
N GLU A 367 -2.10 24.24 -13.44
CA GLU A 367 -0.69 24.01 -13.73
C GLU A 367 0.14 25.30 -13.61
N ASP A 368 -0.42 26.44 -14.01
CA ASP A 368 0.24 27.74 -13.94
C ASP A 368 0.64 28.17 -12.52
N GLU A 369 -0.05 27.65 -11.50
CA GLU A 369 0.23 27.92 -10.09
C GLU A 369 1.36 27.04 -9.52
N LEU A 370 1.68 25.91 -10.16
CA LEU A 370 2.64 24.94 -9.63
C LEU A 370 4.04 25.50 -9.42
N PRO A 371 4.65 26.24 -10.37
CA PRO A 371 6.00 26.75 -10.16
C PRO A 371 6.10 27.68 -8.93
N GLY A 372 5.12 28.55 -8.75
CA GLY A 372 5.05 29.43 -7.58
C GLY A 372 4.88 28.64 -6.28
N ALA A 373 4.00 27.64 -6.28
CA ALA A 373 3.76 26.80 -5.11
C ALA A 373 4.97 25.94 -4.72
N ILE A 374 5.72 25.40 -5.71
CA ILE A 374 6.95 24.65 -5.48
C ILE A 374 8.01 25.55 -4.83
N ARG A 375 8.20 26.76 -5.34
CA ARG A 375 9.18 27.72 -4.81
C ARG A 375 8.84 28.11 -3.37
N GLU A 376 7.58 28.50 -3.11
CA GLU A 376 7.07 28.79 -1.76
C GLU A 376 7.27 27.61 -0.80
N ALA A 377 6.93 26.38 -1.23
CA ALA A 377 7.08 25.18 -0.43
C ALA A 377 8.55 24.86 -0.09
N MET A 378 9.51 25.19 -0.96
CA MET A 378 10.93 24.94 -0.74
C MET A 378 11.62 26.01 0.08
N GLU A 379 11.17 27.26 0.00
CA GLU A 379 11.85 28.41 0.59
C GLU A 379 11.17 28.90 1.89
N GLU A 380 9.83 28.78 1.98
CA GLU A 380 9.04 29.42 3.03
C GLU A 380 8.29 28.42 3.92
N PHE A 381 8.45 27.12 3.70
CA PHE A 381 7.72 26.10 4.45
C PHE A 381 7.92 26.23 5.96
N GLN A 382 6.81 26.16 6.69
CA GLN A 382 6.79 26.09 8.14
C GLN A 382 5.91 24.93 8.60
N TYR A 383 6.38 24.16 9.57
CA TYR A 383 5.58 23.15 10.25
C TYR A 383 4.62 23.85 11.23
N ASP A 384 3.50 24.33 10.67
CA ASP A 384 2.51 25.15 11.34
C ASP A 384 1.54 24.36 12.27
N GLU A 385 0.56 25.04 12.85
CA GLU A 385 -0.42 24.44 13.75
C GLU A 385 -1.37 23.50 13.01
N ASN A 386 -1.78 23.80 11.77
CA ASN A 386 -2.63 22.94 10.95
C ASN A 386 -1.92 21.61 10.67
N TYR A 387 -0.63 21.68 10.32
CA TYR A 387 0.17 20.49 10.05
C TYR A 387 0.37 19.65 11.33
N ARG A 388 0.62 20.30 12.50
CA ARG A 388 0.70 19.59 13.79
C ARG A 388 -0.60 18.89 14.12
N HIS A 389 -1.72 19.59 13.98
CA HIS A 389 -3.04 19.02 14.25
C HIS A 389 -3.35 17.83 13.35
N PHE A 390 -3.00 17.91 12.05
CA PHE A 390 -3.10 16.78 11.15
C PHE A 390 -2.33 15.55 11.67
N ASN A 391 -1.07 15.71 12.08
CA ASN A 391 -0.28 14.60 12.60
C ASN A 391 -0.82 14.07 13.93
N GLU A 392 -1.38 14.90 14.81
CA GLU A 392 -2.03 14.46 16.05
C GLU A 392 -3.24 13.56 15.79
N ILE A 393 -3.99 13.80 14.72
CA ILE A 393 -5.15 12.97 14.37
C ILE A 393 -4.74 11.69 13.65
N TYR A 394 -3.84 11.79 12.67
CA TYR A 394 -3.58 10.67 11.74
C TYR A 394 -2.31 9.89 12.05
N ASN A 395 -1.35 10.48 12.76
CA ASN A 395 -0.06 9.91 13.12
C ASN A 395 0.29 10.08 14.62
N PRO A 396 -0.65 9.89 15.58
CA PRO A 396 -0.41 10.18 17.00
C PRO A 396 0.69 9.32 17.64
N HIS A 397 0.95 8.13 17.08
CA HIS A 397 1.95 7.17 17.58
C HIS A 397 3.28 7.24 16.84
N SER A 398 3.56 8.34 16.19
CA SER A 398 4.79 8.55 15.43
C SER A 398 6.04 8.44 16.28
N GLY A 399 6.99 7.58 15.87
CA GLY A 399 8.27 7.38 16.57
C GLY A 399 8.24 6.40 17.75
N GLU A 400 7.10 5.75 18.05
CA GLU A 400 6.93 4.81 19.16
C GLU A 400 7.48 3.39 18.91
N ASN A 401 8.18 3.12 17.79
CA ASN A 401 8.62 1.78 17.38
C ASN A 401 7.44 0.79 17.30
N ALA A 402 6.58 1.04 16.33
CA ALA A 402 5.40 0.22 16.06
C ALA A 402 5.74 -1.24 15.72
N SER A 403 6.86 -1.49 15.05
CA SER A 403 7.33 -2.84 14.72
C SER A 403 7.53 -3.69 15.97
N ARG A 404 8.19 -3.13 16.99
CA ARG A 404 8.42 -3.79 18.26
C ARG A 404 7.10 -4.04 19.01
N ALA A 405 6.23 -3.03 19.05
CA ALA A 405 4.93 -3.15 19.71
C ALA A 405 4.09 -4.28 19.07
N VAL A 406 4.13 -4.43 17.75
CA VAL A 406 3.45 -5.53 17.03
C VAL A 406 4.06 -6.89 17.38
N LEU A 407 5.38 -7.02 17.42
CA LEU A 407 6.04 -8.26 17.83
C LEU A 407 5.61 -8.67 19.25
N GLU A 408 5.68 -7.76 20.21
CA GLU A 408 5.36 -8.03 21.61
C GLU A 408 3.86 -8.32 21.86
N THR A 409 2.97 -7.73 21.03
CA THR A 409 1.52 -7.94 21.18
C THR A 409 1.03 -9.16 20.44
N CYS A 410 1.51 -9.40 19.22
CA CYS A 410 0.90 -10.38 18.31
C CYS A 410 1.68 -11.70 18.24
N ILE A 411 2.99 -11.69 18.52
CA ILE A 411 3.87 -12.84 18.34
C ILE A 411 4.50 -13.21 19.68
N ARG A 412 4.12 -14.36 20.19
CA ARG A 412 4.66 -14.84 21.50
C ARG A 412 6.13 -15.22 21.32
N SER A 413 6.99 -14.64 22.13
CA SER A 413 8.42 -15.00 22.24
C SER A 413 8.63 -16.28 23.04
#